data_f96aa9e9e8dc883ad436dc0e80aee0fb
#
_entry.id   f96aa9e9e8dc883ad436dc0e80aee0fb
#
_cell.length_a   1.000
_cell.length_b   1.000
_cell.length_c   1.000
_cell.angle_alpha   90.00
_cell.angle_beta   90.00
_cell.angle_gamma   90.00
#
_symmetry.space_group_name_H-M   'P 1'
#
loop_
_entity.id
_entity.type
_entity.pdbx_description
1 polymer ?
#
loop_
_entity_poly.entity_id
_entity_poly.type
_entity_poly.pdbx_seq_one_letter_code
_entity_poly.pdbx_strand_id
1 'polypeptide(L)'
;MRLKYYLLAIFCVLMCACKAPKDVIYFQGIDDLTPDELAEMSQAYTIKIENDDLLSINVTAWDPVAVTPFNPPVFAYSSQGEQPLIASESMYTYLVDEDGCINFPIIGKVHVAGLTRQEISKKLESKISKYVKDPLVNVQLLNFRIVLMGEFSRPGSYSVKRDRVSVLDAIGMAGDLPLTANRKNILVIRDNNGLKETCRLDITNPNIFE
;
A
#
# COMPACT_ATOMS: atom_id res chain seq x y z
N MET A 1 41.72 23.36 46.30
CA MET A 1 40.99 22.10 46.45
C MET A 1 39.48 22.25 46.27
N ARG A 2 38.82 23.24 46.87
CA ARG A 2 37.33 23.40 46.80
C ARG A 2 36.74 23.59 45.38
N LEU A 3 37.48 24.28 44.50
CA LEU A 3 37.02 24.50 43.11
C LEU A 3 36.85 23.22 42.30
N LYS A 4 37.68 22.20 42.49
CA LYS A 4 37.58 20.91 41.84
C LYS A 4 36.30 20.13 42.22
N TYR A 5 35.86 20.26 43.46
CA TYR A 5 34.61 19.64 43.93
C TYR A 5 33.39 20.33 43.37
N TYR A 6 33.41 21.64 43.21
CA TYR A 6 32.33 22.38 42.53
C TYR A 6 32.23 22.01 41.06
N LEU A 7 33.32 21.90 40.34
CA LEU A 7 33.35 21.49 38.93
C LEU A 7 32.85 20.04 38.79
N LEU A 8 33.21 19.12 39.67
CA LEU A 8 32.74 17.76 39.69
C LEU A 8 31.24 17.68 39.98
N ALA A 9 30.71 18.46 40.92
CA ALA A 9 29.30 18.53 41.24
C ALA A 9 28.48 19.07 40.08
N ILE A 10 28.93 20.13 39.39
CA ILE A 10 28.27 20.66 38.19
C ILE A 10 28.28 19.63 37.06
N PHE A 11 29.36 18.90 36.87
CA PHE A 11 29.45 17.83 35.88
C PHE A 11 28.47 16.67 36.17
N CYS A 12 28.32 16.26 37.43
CA CYS A 12 27.35 15.23 37.86
C CYS A 12 25.89 15.70 37.63
N VAL A 13 25.57 16.98 37.86
CA VAL A 13 24.24 17.54 37.65
C VAL A 13 23.89 17.58 36.14
N LEU A 14 24.86 17.89 35.29
CA LEU A 14 24.68 17.87 33.83
C LEU A 14 24.45 16.47 33.26
N MET A 15 24.97 15.42 33.87
CA MET A 15 24.78 14.05 33.45
C MET A 15 23.41 13.44 33.84
N CYS A 16 22.69 14.03 34.78
CA CYS A 16 21.34 13.61 35.18
C CYS A 16 20.22 14.14 34.29
N ALA A 17 20.49 14.92 33.24
CA ALA A 17 19.47 15.59 32.43
C ALA A 17 18.89 14.74 31.30
N CYS A 18 19.28 13.48 31.10
CA CYS A 18 18.67 12.59 30.13
C CYS A 18 17.31 12.08 30.63
N LYS A 19 16.24 12.84 30.34
CA LYS A 19 14.88 12.29 30.41
C LYS A 19 14.64 11.45 29.17
N ALA A 20 14.31 10.17 29.34
CA ALA A 20 13.79 9.35 28.26
C ALA A 20 12.52 10.03 27.67
N PRO A 21 12.42 10.17 26.35
CA PRO A 21 11.23 10.75 25.75
C PRO A 21 10.01 9.88 26.08
N LYS A 22 8.99 10.48 26.70
CA LYS A 22 7.75 9.77 27.09
C LYS A 22 6.87 9.40 25.88
N ASP A 23 7.12 10.01 24.74
CA ASP A 23 6.29 9.90 23.53
C ASP A 23 6.79 8.81 22.56
N VAL A 24 7.52 7.80 23.06
CA VAL A 24 8.04 6.68 22.25
C VAL A 24 7.02 5.55 22.13
N ILE A 25 6.13 5.43 23.10
CA ILE A 25 5.15 4.34 23.17
C ILE A 25 3.96 4.67 22.28
N TYR A 26 3.59 3.73 21.39
CA TYR A 26 2.40 3.78 20.56
C TYR A 26 1.14 3.46 21.39
N PHE A 27 0.00 4.02 21.01
CA PHE A 27 -1.34 3.67 21.54
C PHE A 27 -1.42 3.68 23.06
N GLN A 28 -0.93 4.73 23.69
CA GLN A 28 -1.00 4.87 25.15
C GLN A 28 -2.48 4.92 25.58
N GLY A 29 -2.90 3.99 26.47
CA GLY A 29 -4.28 3.91 26.95
C GLY A 29 -5.19 3.01 26.10
N ILE A 30 -4.66 2.21 25.18
CA ILE A 30 -5.46 1.26 24.38
C ILE A 30 -6.18 0.22 25.27
N ASP A 31 -5.61 -0.10 26.41
CA ASP A 31 -6.20 -1.04 27.39
C ASP A 31 -7.47 -0.50 28.03
N ASP A 32 -7.72 0.81 27.95
CA ASP A 32 -8.90 1.47 28.49
C ASP A 32 -10.09 1.47 27.50
N LEU A 33 -9.86 1.07 26.23
CA LEU A 33 -10.90 1.02 25.21
C LEU A 33 -11.76 -0.23 25.33
N THR A 34 -13.06 -0.05 25.09
CA THR A 34 -14.01 -1.18 25.06
C THR A 34 -13.91 -1.97 23.74
N PRO A 35 -14.30 -3.26 23.72
CA PRO A 35 -14.36 -4.05 22.50
C PRO A 35 -15.24 -3.46 21.38
N ASP A 36 -16.29 -2.72 21.75
CA ASP A 36 -17.22 -2.08 20.83
C ASP A 36 -16.55 -0.88 20.13
N GLU A 37 -15.82 -0.04 20.86
CA GLU A 37 -15.03 1.07 20.31
C GLU A 37 -13.96 0.54 19.34
N LEU A 38 -13.27 -0.54 19.69
CA LEU A 38 -12.29 -1.18 18.82
C LEU A 38 -12.93 -1.76 17.52
N ALA A 39 -14.17 -2.23 17.61
CA ALA A 39 -14.89 -2.74 16.45
C ALA A 39 -15.34 -1.62 15.48
N GLU A 40 -15.79 -0.47 16.01
CA GLU A 40 -16.16 0.71 15.22
C GLU A 40 -14.97 1.28 14.45
N MET A 41 -13.77 1.25 15.04
CA MET A 41 -12.51 1.66 14.41
C MET A 41 -12.07 0.79 13.23
N SER A 42 -12.70 -0.39 13.05
CA SER A 42 -12.34 -1.38 12.02
C SER A 42 -13.06 -1.18 10.69
N GLN A 43 -13.43 0.05 10.30
CA GLN A 43 -14.08 0.29 9.01
C GLN A 43 -13.20 -0.14 7.83
N ALA A 44 -13.74 -1.03 7.01
CA ALA A 44 -13.03 -1.54 5.84
C ALA A 44 -13.03 -0.51 4.70
N TYR A 45 -11.94 0.20 4.53
CA TYR A 45 -11.71 1.00 3.33
C TYR A 45 -11.47 0.08 2.13
N THR A 46 -12.19 0.29 1.05
CA THR A 46 -12.04 -0.48 -0.19
C THR A 46 -11.43 0.40 -1.27
N ILE A 47 -10.28 0.01 -1.81
CA ILE A 47 -9.62 0.73 -2.90
C ILE A 47 -10.45 0.59 -4.18
N LYS A 48 -10.66 1.70 -4.87
CA LYS A 48 -11.21 1.78 -6.21
C LYS A 48 -10.09 2.03 -7.19
N ILE A 49 -10.23 1.47 -8.37
CA ILE A 49 -9.26 1.64 -9.46
C ILE A 49 -9.39 3.05 -10.04
N GLU A 50 -8.25 3.66 -10.31
CA GLU A 50 -8.14 5.01 -10.87
C GLU A 50 -7.46 4.99 -12.25
N ASN A 51 -7.46 6.14 -12.92
CA ASN A 51 -6.71 6.32 -14.16
C ASN A 51 -5.20 6.15 -13.86
N ASP A 52 -4.43 5.68 -14.82
CA ASP A 52 -3.01 5.34 -14.71
C ASP A 52 -2.70 4.14 -13.79
N ASP A 53 -3.71 3.47 -13.25
CA ASP A 53 -3.51 2.22 -12.55
C ASP A 53 -3.06 1.10 -13.50
N LEU A 54 -2.10 0.30 -13.05
CA LEU A 54 -1.60 -0.86 -13.76
C LEU A 54 -2.17 -2.14 -13.16
N LEU A 55 -3.05 -2.78 -13.90
CA LEU A 55 -3.74 -4.00 -13.47
C LEU A 55 -3.07 -5.24 -14.07
N SER A 56 -2.90 -6.29 -13.28
CA SER A 56 -2.68 -7.64 -13.77
C SER A 56 -4.02 -8.37 -13.77
N ILE A 57 -4.39 -8.94 -14.92
CA ILE A 57 -5.65 -9.68 -15.07
C ILE A 57 -5.34 -11.05 -15.64
N ASN A 58 -5.73 -12.08 -14.95
CA ASN A 58 -5.57 -13.46 -15.37
C ASN A 58 -6.93 -14.18 -15.39
N VAL A 59 -7.22 -14.85 -16.49
CA VAL A 59 -8.45 -15.62 -16.67
C VAL A 59 -8.13 -17.10 -16.57
N THR A 60 -8.87 -17.83 -15.74
CA THR A 60 -8.77 -19.28 -15.62
C THR A 60 -10.15 -19.91 -15.81
N ALA A 61 -10.19 -21.15 -16.30
CA ALA A 61 -11.42 -21.96 -16.41
C ALA A 61 -11.05 -23.43 -16.32
N TRP A 62 -12.08 -24.29 -16.30
CA TRP A 62 -11.88 -25.76 -16.33
C TRP A 62 -11.10 -26.22 -17.57
N ASP A 63 -11.35 -25.61 -18.72
CA ASP A 63 -10.59 -25.84 -19.95
C ASP A 63 -9.53 -24.74 -20.14
N PRO A 64 -8.23 -25.03 -19.91
CA PRO A 64 -7.15 -24.06 -20.08
C PRO A 64 -6.96 -23.58 -21.52
N VAL A 65 -7.36 -24.37 -22.51
CA VAL A 65 -7.22 -23.99 -23.92
C VAL A 65 -8.21 -22.89 -24.29
N ALA A 66 -9.42 -22.97 -23.74
CA ALA A 66 -10.48 -22.00 -24.00
C ALA A 66 -10.13 -20.59 -23.47
N VAL A 67 -9.28 -20.46 -22.47
CA VAL A 67 -8.88 -19.15 -21.89
C VAL A 67 -7.62 -18.57 -22.53
N THR A 68 -6.88 -19.32 -23.33
CA THR A 68 -5.65 -18.87 -23.99
C THR A 68 -5.82 -17.53 -24.75
N PRO A 69 -6.92 -17.28 -25.49
CA PRO A 69 -7.11 -16.02 -26.19
C PRO A 69 -7.30 -14.80 -25.29
N PHE A 70 -7.69 -15.00 -24.02
CA PHE A 70 -7.85 -13.95 -23.01
C PHE A 70 -6.55 -13.69 -22.24
N ASN A 71 -5.60 -14.62 -22.30
CA ASN A 71 -4.27 -14.55 -21.70
C ASN A 71 -3.23 -14.64 -22.82
N PRO A 72 -3.06 -13.61 -23.68
CA PRO A 72 -2.11 -13.68 -24.78
C PRO A 72 -0.67 -13.81 -24.26
N PRO A 73 0.17 -14.68 -24.84
CA PRO A 73 1.53 -14.85 -24.39
C PRO A 73 2.31 -13.53 -24.55
N VAL A 74 3.05 -13.14 -23.51
CA VAL A 74 3.97 -12.01 -23.59
C VAL A 74 5.26 -12.51 -24.22
N PHE A 75 5.55 -12.08 -25.44
CA PHE A 75 6.83 -12.34 -26.10
C PHE A 75 7.86 -11.33 -25.62
N ALA A 76 8.87 -11.80 -24.88
CA ALA A 76 10.05 -11.01 -24.62
C ALA A 76 10.92 -11.03 -25.91
N TYR A 77 11.03 -9.90 -26.60
CA TYR A 77 12.01 -9.75 -27.68
C TYR A 77 13.39 -9.62 -27.04
N SER A 78 14.24 -10.64 -27.18
CA SER A 78 15.66 -10.49 -26.91
C SER A 78 16.36 -9.98 -28.17
N SER A 79 17.10 -8.88 -28.07
CA SER A 79 18.04 -8.47 -29.12
C SER A 79 19.16 -9.50 -29.21
N GLN A 80 19.65 -9.74 -30.44
CA GLN A 80 20.74 -10.69 -30.70
C GLN A 80 21.99 -10.32 -29.87
N GLY A 81 22.36 -11.20 -28.94
CA GLY A 81 23.58 -11.07 -28.14
C GLY A 81 23.36 -11.03 -26.60
N GLU A 82 22.16 -10.93 -26.12
CA GLU A 82 21.88 -11.05 -24.66
C GLU A 82 21.41 -12.46 -24.31
N GLN A 83 21.88 -12.94 -23.15
CA GLN A 83 21.39 -14.20 -22.60
C GLN A 83 19.87 -14.17 -22.49
N PRO A 84 19.16 -15.29 -22.79
CA PRO A 84 17.71 -15.34 -22.63
C PRO A 84 17.38 -14.97 -21.20
N LEU A 85 16.77 -13.81 -21.00
CA LEU A 85 16.14 -13.47 -19.76
C LEU A 85 15.12 -14.59 -19.51
N ILE A 86 15.35 -15.39 -18.46
CA ILE A 86 14.36 -16.34 -17.97
C ILE A 86 13.11 -15.50 -17.81
N ALA A 87 12.08 -15.79 -18.61
CA ALA A 87 10.80 -15.11 -18.54
C ALA A 87 10.24 -15.40 -17.13
N SER A 88 10.58 -14.55 -16.18
CA SER A 88 9.88 -14.47 -14.93
C SER A 88 8.43 -14.18 -15.29
N GLU A 89 7.51 -15.01 -14.84
CA GLU A 89 6.06 -14.99 -15.02
C GLU A 89 5.58 -13.65 -15.57
N SER A 90 5.43 -13.57 -16.91
CA SER A 90 5.00 -12.34 -17.58
C SER A 90 3.55 -12.13 -17.21
N MET A 91 3.32 -11.33 -16.19
CA MET A 91 1.97 -10.92 -15.81
C MET A 91 1.37 -10.10 -16.95
N TYR A 92 0.19 -10.49 -17.39
CA TYR A 92 -0.60 -9.69 -18.34
C TYR A 92 -1.00 -8.40 -17.64
N THR A 93 -0.48 -7.27 -18.12
CA THR A 93 -0.69 -5.97 -17.52
C THR A 93 -1.52 -5.08 -18.41
N TYR A 94 -2.46 -4.39 -17.83
CA TYR A 94 -3.38 -3.47 -18.48
C TYR A 94 -3.31 -2.12 -17.78
N LEU A 95 -2.91 -1.09 -18.52
CA LEU A 95 -2.95 0.29 -18.04
C LEU A 95 -4.38 0.83 -18.19
N VAL A 96 -4.90 1.44 -17.13
CA VAL A 96 -6.17 2.17 -17.17
C VAL A 96 -5.94 3.50 -17.88
N ASP A 97 -6.65 3.72 -18.99
CA ASP A 97 -6.52 4.92 -19.81
C ASP A 97 -7.19 6.15 -19.16
N GLU A 98 -7.04 7.32 -19.79
CA GLU A 98 -7.64 8.59 -19.35
C GLU A 98 -9.18 8.54 -19.28
N ASP A 99 -9.83 7.67 -20.07
CA ASP A 99 -11.27 7.43 -20.04
C ASP A 99 -11.68 6.42 -18.94
N GLY A 100 -10.75 5.98 -18.10
CA GLY A 100 -10.99 4.98 -17.07
C GLY A 100 -11.20 3.57 -17.60
N CYS A 101 -10.68 3.24 -18.77
CA CYS A 101 -10.89 1.97 -19.45
C CYS A 101 -9.59 1.18 -19.61
N ILE A 102 -9.74 -0.13 -19.73
CA ILE A 102 -8.69 -1.04 -20.20
C ILE A 102 -9.07 -1.62 -21.56
N ASN A 103 -8.09 -1.96 -22.38
CA ASN A 103 -8.31 -2.68 -23.63
C ASN A 103 -8.05 -4.17 -23.40
N PHE A 104 -9.13 -4.94 -23.21
CA PHE A 104 -9.04 -6.36 -22.86
C PHE A 104 -9.22 -7.24 -24.09
N PRO A 105 -8.40 -8.31 -24.29
CA PRO A 105 -8.47 -9.18 -25.47
C PRO A 105 -9.88 -9.69 -25.73
N ILE A 106 -10.29 -9.76 -27.00
CA ILE A 106 -11.59 -10.23 -27.49
C ILE A 106 -12.76 -9.34 -27.09
N ILE A 107 -12.76 -8.84 -25.84
CA ILE A 107 -13.87 -8.03 -25.27
C ILE A 107 -13.77 -6.56 -25.70
N GLY A 108 -12.54 -6.08 -25.98
CA GLY A 108 -12.28 -4.69 -26.33
C GLY A 108 -12.25 -3.77 -25.11
N LYS A 109 -12.70 -2.54 -25.29
CA LYS A 109 -12.65 -1.50 -24.27
C LYS A 109 -13.64 -1.77 -23.12
N VAL A 110 -13.12 -1.82 -21.89
CA VAL A 110 -13.90 -2.08 -20.66
C VAL A 110 -13.60 -0.99 -19.65
N HIS A 111 -14.62 -0.23 -19.23
CA HIS A 111 -14.49 0.77 -18.18
C HIS A 111 -14.32 0.11 -16.81
N VAL A 112 -13.27 0.49 -16.09
CA VAL A 112 -12.86 -0.10 -14.80
C VAL A 112 -12.62 0.96 -13.71
N ALA A 113 -12.41 2.22 -14.05
CA ALA A 113 -12.23 3.28 -13.08
C ALA A 113 -13.45 3.43 -12.16
N GLY A 114 -13.21 3.72 -10.89
CA GLY A 114 -14.23 3.80 -9.85
C GLY A 114 -14.76 2.45 -9.35
N LEU A 115 -14.36 1.34 -9.97
CA LEU A 115 -14.73 -0.01 -9.55
C LEU A 115 -13.65 -0.60 -8.62
N THR A 116 -14.09 -1.50 -7.76
CA THR A 116 -13.20 -2.35 -6.97
C THR A 116 -12.68 -3.52 -7.82
N ARG A 117 -11.58 -4.14 -7.41
CA ARG A 117 -11.06 -5.34 -8.09
C ARG A 117 -12.10 -6.46 -8.23
N GLN A 118 -12.93 -6.64 -7.19
CA GLN A 118 -13.99 -7.66 -7.21
C GLN A 118 -15.09 -7.34 -8.21
N GLU A 119 -15.48 -6.07 -8.34
CA GLU A 119 -16.46 -5.63 -9.33
C GLU A 119 -15.94 -5.78 -10.75
N ILE A 120 -14.66 -5.49 -10.98
CA ILE A 120 -13.99 -5.71 -12.27
C ILE A 120 -13.95 -7.20 -12.61
N SER A 121 -13.56 -8.06 -11.65
CA SER A 121 -13.60 -9.51 -11.82
C SER A 121 -14.96 -9.97 -12.30
N LYS A 122 -16.02 -9.66 -11.56
CA LYS A 122 -17.41 -10.03 -11.89
C LYS A 122 -17.85 -9.48 -13.25
N LYS A 123 -17.47 -8.24 -13.56
CA LYS A 123 -17.79 -7.59 -14.84
C LYS A 123 -17.13 -8.31 -16.02
N LEU A 124 -15.86 -8.71 -15.87
CA LEU A 124 -15.13 -9.47 -16.88
C LEU A 124 -15.66 -10.91 -16.99
N GLU A 125 -15.91 -11.59 -15.87
CA GLU A 125 -16.50 -12.93 -15.84
C GLU A 125 -17.83 -12.97 -16.61
N SER A 126 -18.72 -12.01 -16.36
CA SER A 126 -19.98 -11.86 -17.08
C SER A 126 -19.83 -11.67 -18.59
N LYS A 127 -18.77 -10.99 -19.03
CA LYS A 127 -18.49 -10.79 -20.46
C LYS A 127 -17.85 -12.04 -21.10
N ILE A 128 -16.92 -12.67 -20.37
CA ILE A 128 -16.14 -13.86 -20.82
C ILE A 128 -17.04 -15.10 -20.84
N SER A 129 -18.04 -15.21 -19.96
CA SER A 129 -18.97 -16.35 -19.91
C SER A 129 -19.72 -16.61 -21.23
N LYS A 130 -19.75 -15.66 -22.14
CA LYS A 130 -20.29 -15.83 -23.51
C LYS A 130 -19.41 -16.72 -24.39
N TYR A 131 -18.13 -16.86 -24.03
CA TYR A 131 -17.10 -17.55 -24.83
C TYR A 131 -16.55 -18.77 -24.11
N VAL A 132 -16.47 -18.71 -22.78
CA VAL A 132 -15.89 -19.76 -21.93
C VAL A 132 -16.88 -20.11 -20.82
N LYS A 133 -17.03 -21.39 -20.55
CA LYS A 133 -17.88 -21.87 -19.46
C LYS A 133 -17.19 -21.66 -18.11
N ASP A 134 -17.91 -21.06 -17.16
CA ASP A 134 -17.47 -20.84 -15.76
C ASP A 134 -16.07 -20.22 -15.65
N PRO A 135 -15.83 -19.04 -16.29
CA PRO A 135 -14.55 -18.37 -16.21
C PRO A 135 -14.35 -17.75 -14.82
N LEU A 136 -13.12 -17.85 -14.30
CA LEU A 136 -12.69 -17.16 -13.08
C LEU A 136 -11.67 -16.11 -13.45
N VAL A 137 -11.92 -14.85 -13.07
CA VAL A 137 -11.04 -13.73 -13.36
C VAL A 137 -10.36 -13.23 -12.09
N ASN A 138 -9.04 -13.22 -12.07
CA ASN A 138 -8.25 -12.65 -10.98
C ASN A 138 -7.68 -11.29 -11.42
N VAL A 139 -7.95 -10.25 -10.63
CA VAL A 139 -7.49 -8.88 -10.88
C VAL A 139 -6.59 -8.45 -9.73
N GLN A 140 -5.41 -7.91 -10.05
CA GLN A 140 -4.45 -7.38 -9.09
C GLN A 140 -3.99 -5.99 -9.51
N LEU A 141 -3.84 -5.07 -8.57
CA LEU A 141 -3.23 -3.76 -8.77
C LEU A 141 -1.72 -3.88 -8.57
N LEU A 142 -0.93 -3.47 -9.56
CA LEU A 142 0.52 -3.67 -9.55
C LEU A 142 1.31 -2.44 -9.12
N ASN A 143 0.82 -1.23 -9.41
CA ASN A 143 1.54 0.01 -9.18
C ASN A 143 1.17 0.72 -7.87
N PHE A 144 0.44 0.03 -6.98
CA PHE A 144 0.14 0.60 -5.68
C PHE A 144 1.41 0.76 -4.85
N ARG A 145 1.74 1.98 -4.51
CA ARG A 145 2.92 2.33 -3.70
C ARG A 145 2.65 3.47 -2.75
N ILE A 146 3.38 3.46 -1.66
CA ILE A 146 3.41 4.55 -0.67
C ILE A 146 4.79 5.17 -0.65
N VAL A 147 4.85 6.46 -0.33
CA VAL A 147 6.11 7.20 -0.16
C VAL A 147 6.21 7.69 1.27
N LEU A 148 7.28 7.27 1.95
CA LEU A 148 7.57 7.65 3.33
C LEU A 148 8.75 8.62 3.34
N MET A 149 8.52 9.83 3.86
CA MET A 149 9.51 10.91 3.90
C MET A 149 9.63 11.49 5.30
N GLY A 150 10.81 11.96 5.65
CA GLY A 150 11.14 12.54 6.94
C GLY A 150 11.85 11.57 7.87
N GLU A 151 11.57 11.66 9.16
CA GLU A 151 12.23 10.92 10.23
C GLU A 151 11.72 9.47 10.33
N PHE A 152 12.01 8.65 9.31
CA PHE A 152 11.87 7.21 9.32
C PHE A 152 13.24 6.55 9.36
N SER A 153 13.35 5.33 9.88
CA SER A 153 14.61 4.57 9.86
C SER A 153 15.08 4.28 8.43
N ARG A 154 14.13 4.06 7.52
CA ARG A 154 14.38 3.88 6.08
C ARG A 154 13.33 4.63 5.27
N PRO A 155 13.49 5.95 5.06
CA PRO A 155 12.59 6.69 4.19
C PRO A 155 12.73 6.22 2.74
N GLY A 156 11.65 6.28 1.95
CA GLY A 156 11.65 5.86 0.57
C GLY A 156 10.28 5.52 0.02
N SER A 157 10.27 4.95 -1.19
CA SER A 157 9.05 4.46 -1.86
C SER A 157 8.93 2.96 -1.67
N TYR A 158 7.76 2.49 -1.27
CA TYR A 158 7.44 1.10 -0.98
C TYR A 158 6.29 0.62 -1.84
N SER A 159 6.50 -0.46 -2.61
CA SER A 159 5.44 -1.13 -3.34
C SER A 159 4.60 -2.01 -2.41
N VAL A 160 3.30 -1.89 -2.50
CA VAL A 160 2.36 -2.62 -1.67
C VAL A 160 1.60 -3.63 -2.52
N LYS A 161 1.67 -4.92 -2.16
CA LYS A 161 0.98 -6.02 -2.87
C LYS A 161 -0.42 -6.32 -2.32
N ARG A 162 -0.87 -5.54 -1.35
CA ARG A 162 -2.19 -5.68 -0.71
C ARG A 162 -3.12 -4.57 -1.21
N ASP A 163 -4.43 -4.77 -1.04
CA ASP A 163 -5.44 -3.77 -1.41
C ASP A 163 -5.43 -2.54 -0.52
N ARG A 164 -4.84 -2.64 0.65
CA ARG A 164 -4.76 -1.57 1.63
C ARG A 164 -3.47 -1.66 2.42
N VAL A 165 -3.03 -0.52 2.89
CA VAL A 165 -1.93 -0.38 3.83
C VAL A 165 -2.38 0.57 4.94
N SER A 166 -2.22 0.16 6.18
CA SER A 166 -2.44 1.05 7.33
C SER A 166 -1.22 1.96 7.53
N VAL A 167 -1.39 3.02 8.31
CA VAL A 167 -0.27 3.88 8.70
C VAL A 167 0.77 3.07 9.49
N LEU A 168 0.33 2.10 10.28
CA LEU A 168 1.21 1.23 11.06
C LEU A 168 2.00 0.27 10.16
N ASP A 169 1.33 -0.32 9.14
CA ASP A 169 2.04 -1.14 8.15
C ASP A 169 3.12 -0.31 7.45
N ALA A 170 2.79 0.93 7.08
CA ALA A 170 3.72 1.86 6.44
C ALA A 170 4.94 2.16 7.32
N ILE A 171 4.72 2.47 8.59
CA ILE A 171 5.79 2.70 9.57
C ILE A 171 6.64 1.43 9.72
N GLY A 172 6.01 0.26 9.86
CA GLY A 172 6.70 -1.03 9.95
C GLY A 172 7.55 -1.35 8.72
N MET A 173 7.05 -1.06 7.51
CA MET A 173 7.82 -1.22 6.26
C MET A 173 9.08 -0.35 6.23
N ALA A 174 9.02 0.85 6.81
CA ALA A 174 10.16 1.75 6.94
C ALA A 174 11.13 1.39 8.09
N GLY A 175 10.84 0.33 8.85
CA GLY A 175 11.67 -0.10 9.97
C GLY A 175 11.53 0.78 11.21
N ASP A 176 10.33 1.29 11.42
CA ASP A 176 9.93 2.12 12.55
C ASP A 176 10.45 3.59 12.49
N LEU A 177 9.97 4.37 13.44
CA LEU A 177 10.36 5.77 13.67
C LEU A 177 11.51 5.84 14.68
N PRO A 178 12.61 6.56 14.38
CA PRO A 178 13.69 6.76 15.35
C PRO A 178 13.19 7.54 16.58
N LEU A 179 13.98 7.56 17.65
CA LEU A 179 13.63 8.25 18.90
C LEU A 179 13.45 9.76 18.71
N THR A 180 14.05 10.32 17.68
CA THR A 180 14.00 11.75 17.33
C THR A 180 12.70 12.14 16.61
N ALA A 181 11.97 11.15 16.07
CA ALA A 181 10.75 11.41 15.29
C ALA A 181 9.59 11.91 16.16
N ASN A 182 8.82 12.84 15.61
CA ASN A 182 7.63 13.37 16.26
C ASN A 182 6.42 12.47 15.96
N ARG A 183 6.13 11.53 16.86
CA ARG A 183 5.00 10.57 16.76
C ARG A 183 3.63 11.22 16.89
N LYS A 184 3.56 12.44 17.42
CA LYS A 184 2.29 13.17 17.60
C LYS A 184 1.89 14.00 16.39
N ASN A 185 2.70 14.02 15.33
CA ASN A 185 2.46 14.88 14.19
C ASN A 185 2.91 14.23 12.89
N ILE A 186 2.29 13.11 12.56
CA ILE A 186 2.52 12.43 11.28
C ILE A 186 1.54 13.00 10.26
N LEU A 187 2.06 13.55 9.18
CA LEU A 187 1.26 14.04 8.07
C LEU A 187 1.00 12.88 7.09
N VAL A 188 -0.25 12.56 6.87
CA VAL A 188 -0.72 11.65 5.82
C VAL A 188 -1.29 12.49 4.68
N ILE A 189 -0.82 12.26 3.47
CA ILE A 189 -1.34 12.85 2.24
C ILE A 189 -1.89 11.72 1.39
N ARG A 190 -3.15 11.79 1.03
CA ARG A 190 -3.80 10.86 0.10
C ARG A 190 -4.17 11.60 -1.17
N ASP A 191 -3.98 10.94 -2.30
CA ASP A 191 -4.54 11.39 -3.57
C ASP A 191 -5.84 10.60 -3.80
N ASN A 192 -6.92 11.31 -4.04
CA ASN A 192 -8.23 10.74 -4.31
C ASN A 192 -8.76 11.38 -5.60
N ASN A 193 -8.55 10.74 -6.73
CA ASN A 193 -8.92 11.25 -8.06
C ASN A 193 -8.38 12.67 -8.35
N GLY A 194 -7.11 12.93 -8.02
CA GLY A 194 -6.46 14.24 -8.21
C GLY A 194 -6.78 15.26 -7.12
N LEU A 195 -7.65 14.96 -6.17
CA LEU A 195 -7.89 15.76 -4.97
C LEU A 195 -7.00 15.28 -3.83
N LYS A 196 -6.13 16.16 -3.34
CA LYS A 196 -5.24 15.83 -2.23
C LYS A 196 -5.92 16.07 -0.89
N GLU A 197 -6.14 14.99 -0.17
CA GLU A 197 -6.60 15.02 1.21
C GLU A 197 -5.42 14.93 2.16
N THR A 198 -5.45 15.72 3.23
CA THR A 198 -4.39 15.71 4.23
C THR A 198 -4.96 15.49 5.61
N CYS A 199 -4.33 14.62 6.39
CA CYS A 199 -4.67 14.36 7.78
C CYS A 199 -3.40 14.36 8.63
N ARG A 200 -3.50 14.85 9.88
CA ARG A 200 -2.41 14.76 10.85
C ARG A 200 -2.79 13.78 11.94
N LEU A 201 -1.88 12.86 12.20
CA LEU A 201 -2.11 11.76 13.12
C LEU A 201 -1.16 11.84 14.32
N ASP A 202 -1.69 11.54 15.49
CA ASP A 202 -0.93 11.26 16.71
C ASP A 202 -0.98 9.75 16.98
N ILE A 203 0.08 9.03 16.63
CA ILE A 203 0.15 7.58 16.83
C ILE A 203 0.46 7.16 18.26
N THR A 204 0.65 8.12 19.18
CA THR A 204 0.71 7.84 20.62
C THR A 204 -0.68 7.74 21.23
N ASN A 205 -1.72 8.26 20.56
CA ASN A 205 -3.11 8.22 20.99
C ASN A 205 -3.80 6.96 20.45
N PRO A 206 -4.58 6.21 21.26
CA PRO A 206 -5.33 5.06 20.79
C PRO A 206 -6.47 5.41 19.82
N ASN A 207 -7.03 6.62 19.89
CA ASN A 207 -8.12 7.08 19.02
C ASN A 207 -7.69 7.47 17.59
N ILE A 208 -6.51 7.02 17.17
CA ILE A 208 -6.00 7.26 15.81
C ILE A 208 -6.86 6.63 14.70
N PHE A 209 -7.75 5.74 15.08
CA PHE A 209 -8.58 4.98 14.13
C PHE A 209 -9.96 5.61 13.89
N GLU A 210 -10.31 6.69 14.59
CA GLU A 210 -11.47 7.53 14.31
C GLU A 210 -11.18 8.44 13.09
#